data_a066a522fd8a5e6b8ea0e33144d603df
#
_entry.id   a066a522fd8a5e6b8ea0e33144d603df
#
_cell.length_a   1.000
_cell.length_b   1.000
_cell.length_c   1.000
_cell.angle_alpha   90.00
_cell.angle_beta   90.00
_cell.angle_gamma   90.00
#
_symmetry.space_group_name_H-M   'P 1'
#
loop_
_entity.id
_entity.type
_entity.pdbx_description
1 polymer ?
#
loop_
_entity_poly.entity_id
_entity_poly.type
_entity_poly.pdbx_seq_one_letter_code
_entity_poly.pdbx_strand_id
1 'polypeptide(L)'
;MKIVLLDAKTLDNDKRLDSLKDLGEFISYDSTPSELVYERCKDADIIVTNKVVFDAPLLKQLPKLKLIAITATGTNIIDLEAAKELNIAVKNVAGYSTKSVAQHTLTMALILLSQIPYYDAYCKSGAWARSDIFTHLSGGLGQMEGKKWGIIGMGEIGREVARIASCMGAEVSYTSISGNIQNLPYTHLPLEDLLKQSDIISIHSPLTPQTHNLINETNLPLLKKDALLINSGRGGIVNEEALAKHLKEGRIYFGADVLEVEPMKEGHVFLDTSLHARLLLTPHIAWAYENSRKVLIDKVIANIKEFLQS
;
A
#
# COMPACT_ATOMS: atom_id res chain seq x y z
N MET A 1 -30.72 8.74 13.71
CA MET A 1 -29.51 9.10 12.97
C MET A 1 -29.29 8.08 11.86
N LYS A 2 -28.94 8.53 10.66
CA LYS A 2 -28.78 7.66 9.50
C LYS A 2 -27.31 7.51 9.16
N ILE A 3 -26.81 6.27 9.17
CA ILE A 3 -25.42 5.89 8.90
C ILE A 3 -25.39 5.14 7.57
N VAL A 4 -24.57 5.59 6.63
CA VAL A 4 -24.46 5.00 5.29
C VAL A 4 -23.03 4.54 5.03
N LEU A 5 -22.84 3.24 4.81
CA LEU A 5 -21.60 2.64 4.34
C LEU A 5 -21.67 2.50 2.81
N LEU A 6 -20.73 3.10 2.10
CA LEU A 6 -20.80 3.25 0.64
C LEU A 6 -20.09 2.14 -0.15
N ASP A 7 -19.14 1.43 0.45
CA ASP A 7 -18.23 0.55 -0.26
C ASP A 7 -17.79 -0.66 0.58
N ALA A 8 -18.78 -1.34 1.19
CA ALA A 8 -18.59 -2.47 2.11
C ALA A 8 -17.74 -3.60 1.52
N LYS A 9 -17.80 -3.81 0.19
CA LYS A 9 -17.01 -4.81 -0.51
C LYS A 9 -15.50 -4.56 -0.40
N THR A 10 -15.06 -3.30 -0.20
CA THR A 10 -13.65 -2.98 0.05
C THR A 10 -13.14 -3.54 1.38
N LEU A 11 -14.05 -3.89 2.28
CA LEU A 11 -13.80 -4.49 3.59
C LEU A 11 -14.26 -5.95 3.65
N ASP A 12 -14.48 -6.59 2.49
CA ASP A 12 -14.96 -7.97 2.38
C ASP A 12 -16.31 -8.21 3.08
N ASN A 13 -17.16 -7.20 3.07
CA ASN A 13 -18.48 -7.20 3.73
C ASN A 13 -18.42 -7.67 5.21
N ASP A 14 -17.45 -7.19 5.94
CA ASP A 14 -17.14 -7.63 7.29
C ASP A 14 -18.31 -7.44 8.25
N LYS A 15 -18.80 -8.53 8.82
CA LYS A 15 -19.97 -8.58 9.70
C LYS A 15 -19.85 -7.74 10.97
N ARG A 16 -18.62 -7.38 11.40
CA ARG A 16 -18.42 -6.50 12.56
C ARG A 16 -19.02 -5.11 12.37
N LEU A 17 -19.17 -4.66 11.11
CA LEU A 17 -19.83 -3.39 10.78
C LEU A 17 -21.33 -3.43 11.05
N ASP A 18 -21.94 -4.61 11.20
CA ASP A 18 -23.36 -4.74 11.57
C ASP A 18 -23.67 -4.11 12.94
N SER A 19 -22.67 -3.98 13.83
CA SER A 19 -22.83 -3.28 15.12
C SER A 19 -23.13 -1.78 14.97
N LEU A 20 -22.98 -1.20 13.79
CA LEU A 20 -23.42 0.17 13.51
C LEU A 20 -24.95 0.31 13.53
N LYS A 21 -25.69 -0.79 13.38
CA LYS A 21 -27.16 -0.83 13.55
C LYS A 21 -27.61 -0.42 14.96
N ASP A 22 -26.75 -0.65 15.96
CA ASP A 22 -27.03 -0.27 17.35
C ASP A 22 -26.95 1.26 17.56
N LEU A 23 -26.34 1.98 16.61
CA LEU A 23 -26.12 3.42 16.68
C LEU A 23 -27.15 4.25 15.89
N GLY A 24 -27.97 3.59 15.05
CA GLY A 24 -28.99 4.25 14.24
C GLY A 24 -29.45 3.43 13.04
N GLU A 25 -30.18 4.06 12.14
CA GLU A 25 -30.55 3.47 10.84
C GLU A 25 -29.27 3.25 10.02
N PHE A 26 -28.88 2.00 9.84
CA PHE A 26 -27.67 1.62 9.11
C PHE A 26 -28.00 1.05 7.73
N ILE A 27 -27.48 1.68 6.69
CA ILE A 27 -27.60 1.24 5.29
C ILE A 27 -26.20 0.94 4.77
N SER A 28 -26.03 -0.23 4.17
CA SER A 28 -24.75 -0.67 3.59
C SER A 28 -24.91 -0.97 2.11
N TYR A 29 -23.97 -0.44 1.31
CA TYR A 29 -23.84 -0.72 -0.12
C TYR A 29 -22.51 -1.43 -0.37
N ASP A 30 -22.52 -2.44 -1.22
CA ASP A 30 -21.30 -3.18 -1.64
C ASP A 30 -20.30 -2.27 -2.31
N SER A 31 -20.79 -1.44 -3.24
CA SER A 31 -20.02 -0.40 -3.95
C SER A 31 -20.97 0.73 -4.35
N THR A 32 -20.44 1.95 -4.48
CA THR A 32 -21.22 3.12 -4.89
C THR A 32 -20.55 3.78 -6.09
N PRO A 33 -21.14 3.66 -7.30
CA PRO A 33 -20.73 4.42 -8.47
C PRO A 33 -20.89 5.92 -8.25
N SER A 34 -20.07 6.73 -8.93
CA SER A 34 -20.01 8.19 -8.73
C SER A 34 -21.37 8.89 -8.92
N GLU A 35 -22.16 8.44 -9.88
CA GLU A 35 -23.49 8.96 -10.20
C GLU A 35 -24.54 8.70 -9.12
N LEU A 36 -24.31 7.73 -8.24
CA LEU A 36 -25.23 7.36 -7.15
C LEU A 36 -24.80 7.91 -5.79
N VAL A 37 -23.63 8.56 -5.68
CA VAL A 37 -23.10 9.02 -4.38
C VAL A 37 -24.06 10.00 -3.73
N TYR A 38 -24.50 11.04 -4.45
CA TYR A 38 -25.44 12.04 -3.92
C TYR A 38 -26.73 11.39 -3.44
N GLU A 39 -27.38 10.58 -4.26
CA GLU A 39 -28.66 9.94 -3.91
C GLU A 39 -28.57 9.07 -2.66
N ARG A 40 -27.45 8.38 -2.48
CA ARG A 40 -27.22 7.53 -1.31
C ARG A 40 -26.85 8.31 -0.05
N CYS A 41 -26.29 9.50 -0.20
CA CYS A 41 -25.78 10.32 0.89
C CYS A 41 -26.69 11.47 1.33
N LYS A 42 -27.62 11.94 0.48
CA LYS A 42 -28.42 13.17 0.69
C LYS A 42 -29.15 13.26 2.04
N ASP A 43 -29.49 12.11 2.64
CA ASP A 43 -30.17 12.04 3.93
C ASP A 43 -29.30 11.44 5.05
N ALA A 44 -28.01 11.21 4.80
CA ALA A 44 -27.10 10.63 5.77
C ALA A 44 -26.65 11.68 6.81
N ASP A 45 -26.62 11.30 8.09
CA ASP A 45 -25.94 12.06 9.15
C ASP A 45 -24.45 11.66 9.22
N ILE A 46 -24.15 10.37 8.97
CA ILE A 46 -22.82 9.79 9.03
C ILE A 46 -22.56 8.98 7.77
N ILE A 47 -21.42 9.20 7.13
CA ILE A 47 -20.94 8.40 6.01
C ILE A 47 -19.72 7.59 6.46
N VAL A 48 -19.71 6.32 6.09
CA VAL A 48 -18.56 5.42 6.23
C VAL A 48 -18.07 5.04 4.83
N THR A 49 -16.79 5.27 4.54
CA THR A 49 -16.25 4.97 3.20
C THR A 49 -14.76 4.69 3.23
N ASN A 50 -14.28 3.94 2.24
CA ASN A 50 -12.85 3.67 1.99
C ASN A 50 -12.32 4.47 0.79
N LYS A 51 -13.10 4.52 -0.31
CA LYS A 51 -12.60 5.01 -1.61
C LYS A 51 -13.51 6.00 -2.32
N VAL A 52 -14.74 6.22 -1.85
CA VAL A 52 -15.65 7.18 -2.50
C VAL A 52 -15.16 8.61 -2.24
N VAL A 53 -15.05 9.38 -3.33
CA VAL A 53 -14.52 10.74 -3.28
C VAL A 53 -15.62 11.74 -2.88
N PHE A 54 -15.28 12.67 -2.00
CA PHE A 54 -16.13 13.78 -1.55
C PHE A 54 -15.39 15.10 -1.80
N ASP A 55 -15.69 15.71 -2.91
CA ASP A 55 -15.22 17.05 -3.26
C ASP A 55 -16.10 18.16 -2.66
N ALA A 56 -15.65 19.43 -2.74
CA ALA A 56 -16.37 20.58 -2.21
C ALA A 56 -17.80 20.73 -2.81
N PRO A 57 -18.02 20.56 -4.14
CA PRO A 57 -19.36 20.61 -4.71
C PRO A 57 -20.33 19.58 -4.13
N LEU A 58 -19.88 18.34 -3.92
CA LEU A 58 -20.70 17.28 -3.34
C LEU A 58 -20.99 17.55 -1.86
N LEU A 59 -19.97 17.91 -1.07
CA LEU A 59 -20.15 18.20 0.36
C LEU A 59 -21.17 19.31 0.61
N LYS A 60 -21.20 20.37 -0.21
CA LYS A 60 -22.17 21.46 -0.13
C LYS A 60 -23.61 21.01 -0.36
N GLN A 61 -23.84 19.90 -1.03
CA GLN A 61 -25.16 19.33 -1.30
C GLN A 61 -25.67 18.40 -0.19
N LEU A 62 -24.88 18.16 0.86
CA LEU A 62 -25.17 17.23 1.95
C LEU A 62 -25.39 17.94 3.30
N PRO A 63 -26.47 18.76 3.45
CA PRO A 63 -26.64 19.64 4.61
C PRO A 63 -26.91 18.90 5.94
N LYS A 64 -27.24 17.60 5.89
CA LYS A 64 -27.47 16.76 7.08
C LYS A 64 -26.19 16.06 7.56
N LEU A 65 -25.17 16.03 6.71
CA LEU A 65 -23.94 15.29 6.98
C LEU A 65 -23.13 15.95 8.11
N LYS A 66 -22.75 15.18 9.11
CA LYS A 66 -22.03 15.62 10.30
C LYS A 66 -20.67 14.96 10.44
N LEU A 67 -20.53 13.70 9.96
CA LEU A 67 -19.31 12.92 10.09
C LEU A 67 -19.04 12.11 8.84
N ILE A 68 -17.79 12.12 8.37
CA ILE A 68 -17.25 11.12 7.44
C ILE A 68 -16.21 10.28 8.19
N ALA A 69 -16.49 9.00 8.37
CA ALA A 69 -15.59 8.01 8.96
C ALA A 69 -14.89 7.23 7.84
N ILE A 70 -13.60 7.48 7.66
CA ILE A 70 -12.79 6.86 6.60
C ILE A 70 -12.25 5.53 7.11
N THR A 71 -12.51 4.45 6.38
CA THR A 71 -11.99 3.10 6.68
C THR A 71 -10.58 2.89 6.11
N ALA A 72 -9.71 3.88 6.25
CA ALA A 72 -8.34 3.89 5.79
C ALA A 72 -7.49 4.89 6.58
N THR A 73 -6.16 4.87 6.36
CA THR A 73 -5.24 5.90 6.87
C THR A 73 -5.29 7.18 6.01
N GLY A 74 -5.35 7.03 4.68
CA GLY A 74 -5.35 8.18 3.75
C GLY A 74 -6.68 8.93 3.76
N THR A 75 -6.60 10.27 3.68
CA THR A 75 -7.77 11.18 3.64
C THR A 75 -7.92 11.88 2.29
N ASN A 76 -7.11 11.53 1.33
CA ASN A 76 -7.04 12.17 0.00
C ASN A 76 -8.32 12.07 -0.84
N ILE A 77 -9.28 11.27 -0.40
CA ILE A 77 -10.62 11.15 -1.00
C ILE A 77 -11.59 12.24 -0.52
N ILE A 78 -11.22 13.04 0.47
CA ILE A 78 -12.08 14.09 1.04
C ILE A 78 -11.41 15.44 0.85
N ASP A 79 -12.18 16.43 0.39
CA ASP A 79 -11.81 17.83 0.49
C ASP A 79 -11.94 18.28 1.95
N LEU A 80 -10.80 18.24 2.67
CA LEU A 80 -10.76 18.54 4.11
C LEU A 80 -11.04 20.01 4.44
N GLU A 81 -10.71 20.93 3.55
CA GLU A 81 -10.97 22.35 3.75
C GLU A 81 -12.48 22.63 3.63
N ALA A 82 -13.10 22.12 2.58
CA ALA A 82 -14.54 22.22 2.41
C ALA A 82 -15.31 21.53 3.54
N ALA A 83 -14.88 20.34 3.98
CA ALA A 83 -15.49 19.65 5.10
C ALA A 83 -15.44 20.49 6.39
N LYS A 84 -14.29 21.13 6.67
CA LYS A 84 -14.10 22.02 7.82
C LYS A 84 -15.01 23.27 7.75
N GLU A 85 -15.09 23.91 6.59
CA GLU A 85 -15.97 25.08 6.38
C GLU A 85 -17.46 24.74 6.60
N LEU A 86 -17.85 23.51 6.26
CA LEU A 86 -19.21 23.01 6.42
C LEU A 86 -19.48 22.37 7.80
N ASN A 87 -18.50 22.44 8.72
CA ASN A 87 -18.57 21.78 10.03
C ASN A 87 -18.81 20.27 9.96
N ILE A 88 -18.32 19.60 8.92
CA ILE A 88 -18.35 18.15 8.78
C ILE A 88 -17.07 17.59 9.39
N ALA A 89 -17.22 16.76 10.44
CA ALA A 89 -16.08 16.08 11.04
C ALA A 89 -15.55 14.99 10.08
N VAL A 90 -14.22 14.86 9.99
CA VAL A 90 -13.59 13.78 9.22
C VAL A 90 -12.68 13.00 10.16
N LYS A 91 -12.96 11.71 10.33
CA LYS A 91 -12.16 10.81 11.16
C LYS A 91 -11.65 9.65 10.31
N ASN A 92 -10.35 9.45 10.31
CA ASN A 92 -9.66 8.33 9.67
C ASN A 92 -9.08 7.38 10.72
N VAL A 93 -8.40 6.31 10.28
CA VAL A 93 -7.72 5.37 11.16
C VAL A 93 -6.24 5.28 10.80
N ALA A 94 -5.38 5.95 11.55
CA ALA A 94 -3.94 5.88 11.38
C ALA A 94 -3.32 4.69 12.14
N GLY A 95 -2.19 4.17 11.64
CA GLY A 95 -1.33 3.19 12.32
C GLY A 95 -1.88 1.76 12.44
N TYR A 96 -3.08 1.47 11.96
CA TYR A 96 -3.68 0.13 12.10
C TYR A 96 -2.97 -0.95 11.27
N SER A 97 -2.36 -0.57 10.16
CA SER A 97 -1.76 -1.48 9.19
C SER A 97 -0.22 -1.51 9.23
N THR A 98 0.42 -0.81 10.16
CA THR A 98 1.89 -0.70 10.22
C THR A 98 2.57 -2.07 10.16
N LYS A 99 2.13 -3.01 11.00
CA LYS A 99 2.72 -4.36 11.07
C LYS A 99 2.42 -5.20 9.82
N SER A 100 1.19 -5.11 9.28
CA SER A 100 0.82 -5.89 8.10
C SER A 100 1.53 -5.40 6.84
N VAL A 101 1.65 -4.08 6.65
CA VAL A 101 2.39 -3.53 5.50
C VAL A 101 3.88 -3.87 5.61
N ALA A 102 4.46 -3.80 6.80
CA ALA A 102 5.84 -4.22 7.00
C ALA A 102 6.03 -5.71 6.70
N GLN A 103 5.15 -6.59 7.22
CA GLN A 103 5.17 -8.02 6.90
C GLN A 103 5.04 -8.27 5.40
N HIS A 104 4.10 -7.59 4.73
CA HIS A 104 3.88 -7.74 3.29
C HIS A 104 5.09 -7.33 2.46
N THR A 105 5.72 -6.20 2.80
CA THR A 105 6.96 -5.72 2.18
C THR A 105 8.07 -6.76 2.29
N LEU A 106 8.28 -7.32 3.48
CA LEU A 106 9.27 -8.36 3.71
C LEU A 106 8.93 -9.67 2.97
N THR A 107 7.65 -10.03 2.93
CA THR A 107 7.18 -11.21 2.17
C THR A 107 7.51 -11.04 0.68
N MET A 108 7.22 -9.88 0.09
CA MET A 108 7.57 -9.59 -1.30
C MET A 108 9.09 -9.68 -1.54
N ALA A 109 9.88 -9.09 -0.62
CA ALA A 109 11.34 -9.16 -0.70
C ALA A 109 11.85 -10.60 -0.67
N LEU A 110 11.36 -11.41 0.26
CA LEU A 110 11.78 -12.82 0.39
C LEU A 110 11.36 -13.67 -0.81
N ILE A 111 10.15 -13.47 -1.34
CA ILE A 111 9.67 -14.16 -2.54
C ILE A 111 10.56 -13.86 -3.75
N LEU A 112 10.86 -12.59 -3.97
CA LEU A 112 11.71 -12.16 -5.10
C LEU A 112 13.16 -12.59 -4.91
N LEU A 113 13.70 -12.49 -3.70
CA LEU A 113 15.07 -12.85 -3.38
C LEU A 113 15.35 -14.34 -3.53
N SER A 114 14.41 -15.20 -3.11
CA SER A 114 14.52 -16.66 -3.13
C SER A 114 13.90 -17.31 -4.36
N GLN A 115 13.28 -16.53 -5.28
CA GLN A 115 12.67 -17.03 -6.52
C GLN A 115 11.62 -18.16 -6.27
N ILE A 116 10.90 -18.09 -5.14
CA ILE A 116 9.95 -19.14 -4.74
C ILE A 116 8.91 -19.47 -5.81
N PRO A 117 8.27 -18.50 -6.52
CA PRO A 117 7.29 -18.83 -7.55
C PRO A 117 7.88 -19.68 -8.70
N TYR A 118 9.12 -19.40 -9.08
CA TYR A 118 9.81 -20.19 -10.11
C TYR A 118 10.03 -21.65 -9.65
N TYR A 119 10.56 -21.87 -8.45
CA TYR A 119 10.83 -23.21 -7.94
C TYR A 119 9.56 -24.00 -7.68
N ASP A 120 8.51 -23.36 -7.17
CA ASP A 120 7.19 -23.97 -6.99
C ASP A 120 6.62 -24.46 -8.34
N ALA A 121 6.65 -23.59 -9.37
CA ALA A 121 6.20 -23.95 -10.71
C ALA A 121 7.05 -25.07 -11.33
N TYR A 122 8.38 -25.04 -11.16
CA TYR A 122 9.29 -26.09 -11.61
C TYR A 122 8.92 -27.45 -11.00
N CYS A 123 8.70 -27.52 -9.70
CA CYS A 123 8.30 -28.77 -9.03
C CYS A 123 6.93 -29.25 -9.53
N LYS A 124 5.94 -28.38 -9.58
CA LYS A 124 4.56 -28.71 -9.99
C LYS A 124 4.44 -29.13 -11.46
N SER A 125 5.33 -28.65 -12.33
CA SER A 125 5.40 -29.09 -13.73
C SER A 125 5.86 -30.55 -13.89
N GLY A 126 6.30 -31.21 -12.84
CA GLY A 126 6.93 -32.55 -12.86
C GLY A 126 8.37 -32.52 -13.41
N ALA A 127 8.96 -31.37 -13.66
CA ALA A 127 10.35 -31.30 -14.14
C ALA A 127 11.34 -31.89 -13.11
N TRP A 128 11.09 -31.62 -11.82
CA TRP A 128 11.91 -32.23 -10.76
C TRP A 128 11.82 -33.74 -10.69
N ALA A 129 10.64 -34.33 -10.92
CA ALA A 129 10.47 -35.79 -10.97
C ALA A 129 11.23 -36.48 -12.13
N ARG A 130 11.60 -35.70 -13.16
CA ARG A 130 12.38 -36.16 -14.33
C ARG A 130 13.84 -35.75 -14.25
N SER A 131 14.28 -35.17 -13.13
CA SER A 131 15.67 -34.74 -12.93
C SER A 131 16.55 -35.94 -12.48
N ASP A 132 17.76 -35.97 -12.98
CA ASP A 132 18.76 -36.96 -12.56
C ASP A 132 19.43 -36.62 -11.22
N ILE A 133 19.16 -35.43 -10.68
CA ILE A 133 19.75 -34.94 -9.43
C ILE A 133 18.66 -34.49 -8.46
N PHE A 134 18.96 -34.55 -7.16
CA PHE A 134 18.00 -34.22 -6.09
C PHE A 134 17.69 -32.71 -5.96
N THR A 135 18.42 -31.83 -6.62
CA THR A 135 18.32 -30.37 -6.48
C THR A 135 18.28 -29.70 -7.85
N HIS A 136 17.82 -28.43 -7.86
CA HIS A 136 17.78 -27.58 -9.04
C HIS A 136 18.25 -26.17 -8.67
N LEU A 137 19.37 -25.69 -9.23
CA LEU A 137 20.05 -24.44 -8.85
C LEU A 137 20.16 -23.48 -10.05
N SER A 138 19.10 -23.29 -10.82
CA SER A 138 19.12 -22.52 -12.08
C SER A 138 18.98 -21.01 -11.93
N GLY A 139 18.68 -20.50 -10.77
CA GLY A 139 18.53 -19.06 -10.52
C GLY A 139 19.18 -18.67 -9.20
N GLY A 140 19.73 -17.49 -9.09
CA GLY A 140 20.37 -17.03 -7.87
C GLY A 140 19.42 -17.10 -6.67
N LEU A 141 19.61 -18.05 -5.77
CA LEU A 141 18.97 -18.09 -4.47
C LEU A 141 19.66 -17.07 -3.56
N GLY A 142 19.02 -15.94 -3.35
CA GLY A 142 19.53 -14.92 -2.44
C GLY A 142 19.08 -15.16 -1.01
N GLN A 143 19.90 -14.72 -0.06
CA GLN A 143 19.57 -14.68 1.37
C GLN A 143 19.55 -13.25 1.85
N MET A 144 18.87 -12.97 2.96
CA MET A 144 18.75 -11.63 3.54
C MET A 144 20.02 -11.17 4.24
N GLU A 145 20.72 -12.08 4.89
CA GLU A 145 21.94 -11.80 5.64
C GLU A 145 22.98 -11.08 4.78
N GLY A 146 23.51 -9.98 5.28
CA GLY A 146 24.50 -9.15 4.60
C GLY A 146 23.96 -8.30 3.44
N LYS A 147 22.66 -8.35 3.12
CA LYS A 147 22.06 -7.46 2.11
C LYS A 147 21.93 -6.03 2.64
N LYS A 148 22.27 -5.07 1.78
CA LYS A 148 22.02 -3.65 2.05
C LYS A 148 20.58 -3.29 1.71
N TRP A 149 19.79 -2.93 2.71
CA TRP A 149 18.40 -2.55 2.55
C TRP A 149 18.22 -1.04 2.69
N GLY A 150 17.89 -0.37 1.59
CA GLY A 150 17.55 1.05 1.53
C GLY A 150 16.07 1.28 1.76
N ILE A 151 15.71 2.17 2.68
CA ILE A 151 14.32 2.52 3.00
C ILE A 151 14.05 3.97 2.57
N ILE A 152 13.10 4.17 1.66
CA ILE A 152 12.63 5.50 1.24
C ILE A 152 11.41 5.85 2.09
N GLY A 153 11.59 6.73 3.08
CA GLY A 153 10.56 7.13 4.04
C GLY A 153 10.59 6.35 5.35
N MET A 154 11.15 6.95 6.39
CA MET A 154 11.35 6.35 7.74
C MET A 154 10.21 6.74 8.71
N GLY A 155 8.96 6.60 8.26
CA GLY A 155 7.75 6.69 9.09
C GLY A 155 7.55 5.42 9.94
N GLU A 156 6.35 5.22 10.50
CA GLU A 156 6.04 4.03 11.32
C GLU A 156 6.28 2.73 10.57
N ILE A 157 5.83 2.63 9.31
CA ILE A 157 6.02 1.44 8.47
C ILE A 157 7.50 1.23 8.16
N GLY A 158 8.20 2.27 7.69
CA GLY A 158 9.63 2.17 7.37
C GLY A 158 10.47 1.73 8.57
N ARG A 159 10.18 2.24 9.77
CA ARG A 159 10.85 1.81 11.03
C ARG A 159 10.59 0.34 11.37
N GLU A 160 9.35 -0.13 11.16
CA GLU A 160 9.03 -1.54 11.43
C GLU A 160 9.69 -2.46 10.40
N VAL A 161 9.73 -2.08 9.12
CA VAL A 161 10.51 -2.81 8.08
C VAL A 161 12.00 -2.83 8.45
N ALA A 162 12.58 -1.68 8.83
CA ALA A 162 13.97 -1.57 9.25
C ALA A 162 14.30 -2.54 10.39
N ARG A 163 13.45 -2.54 11.44
CA ARG A 163 13.61 -3.41 12.59
C ARG A 163 13.62 -4.90 12.21
N ILE A 164 12.65 -5.33 11.39
CA ILE A 164 12.54 -6.76 11.02
C ILE A 164 13.68 -7.14 10.05
N ALA A 165 13.99 -6.30 9.06
CA ALA A 165 15.09 -6.55 8.12
C ALA A 165 16.43 -6.69 8.85
N SER A 166 16.71 -5.81 9.83
CA SER A 166 17.91 -5.91 10.67
C SER A 166 17.94 -7.21 11.49
N CYS A 167 16.81 -7.68 12.03
CA CYS A 167 16.73 -8.96 12.73
C CYS A 167 17.05 -10.16 11.82
N MET A 168 16.86 -10.01 10.49
CA MET A 168 17.21 -11.01 9.48
C MET A 168 18.63 -10.83 8.92
N GLY A 169 19.44 -9.98 9.52
CA GLY A 169 20.84 -9.76 9.15
C GLY A 169 21.07 -8.75 8.02
N ALA A 170 20.06 -7.97 7.61
CA ALA A 170 20.26 -6.91 6.63
C ALA A 170 20.93 -5.66 7.25
N GLU A 171 21.78 -5.00 6.45
CA GLU A 171 22.37 -3.69 6.75
C GLU A 171 21.41 -2.59 6.28
N VAL A 172 20.71 -1.93 7.23
CA VAL A 172 19.68 -0.97 6.89
C VAL A 172 20.22 0.46 6.80
N SER A 173 19.87 1.15 5.71
CA SER A 173 20.01 2.60 5.55
C SER A 173 18.66 3.21 5.13
N TYR A 174 18.52 4.53 5.26
CA TYR A 174 17.28 5.21 4.85
C TYR A 174 17.53 6.58 4.23
N THR A 175 16.51 7.05 3.49
CA THR A 175 16.44 8.45 3.04
C THR A 175 15.12 9.09 3.46
N SER A 176 15.15 10.41 3.71
CA SER A 176 13.98 11.22 4.04
C SER A 176 13.80 12.29 2.98
N ILE A 177 12.74 12.15 2.17
CA ILE A 177 12.44 13.13 1.11
C ILE A 177 11.93 14.46 1.69
N SER A 178 11.27 14.41 2.85
CA SER A 178 10.82 15.63 3.56
C SER A 178 11.94 16.38 4.28
N GLY A 179 13.18 15.85 4.28
CA GLY A 179 14.31 16.41 5.01
C GLY A 179 14.29 16.17 6.52
N ASN A 180 13.28 15.50 7.05
CA ASN A 180 13.18 15.16 8.47
C ASN A 180 14.11 13.97 8.78
N ILE A 181 15.34 14.27 9.17
CA ILE A 181 16.33 13.27 9.59
C ILE A 181 16.10 12.95 11.06
N GLN A 182 15.90 11.67 11.34
CA GLN A 182 15.60 11.18 12.68
C GLN A 182 16.87 10.61 13.35
N ASN A 183 16.94 10.72 14.68
CA ASN A 183 17.99 10.06 15.46
C ASN A 183 17.64 8.57 15.63
N LEU A 184 18.08 7.74 14.70
CA LEU A 184 17.81 6.31 14.63
C LEU A 184 19.12 5.52 14.48
N PRO A 185 19.16 4.23 14.83
CA PRO A 185 20.36 3.40 14.69
C PRO A 185 20.62 2.97 13.24
N TYR A 186 20.15 3.72 12.25
CA TYR A 186 20.27 3.45 10.83
C TYR A 186 20.92 4.62 10.13
N THR A 187 21.78 4.35 9.14
CA THR A 187 22.49 5.38 8.38
C THR A 187 21.52 6.13 7.46
N HIS A 188 21.46 7.46 7.60
CA HIS A 188 20.79 8.31 6.63
C HIS A 188 21.69 8.53 5.41
N LEU A 189 21.14 8.36 4.20
CA LEU A 189 21.83 8.59 2.93
C LEU A 189 20.99 9.52 2.03
N PRO A 190 21.63 10.34 1.19
CA PRO A 190 20.97 10.97 0.05
C PRO A 190 20.34 9.91 -0.84
N LEU A 191 19.25 10.25 -1.57
CA LEU A 191 18.51 9.28 -2.40
C LEU A 191 19.42 8.54 -3.39
N GLU A 192 20.25 9.27 -4.15
CA GLU A 192 21.14 8.63 -5.15
C GLU A 192 22.12 7.65 -4.53
N ASP A 193 22.69 7.98 -3.38
CA ASP A 193 23.64 7.10 -2.69
C ASP A 193 22.95 5.85 -2.15
N LEU A 194 21.73 6.01 -1.64
CA LEU A 194 20.88 4.88 -1.21
C LEU A 194 20.59 3.95 -2.39
N LEU A 195 20.20 4.49 -3.57
CA LEU A 195 19.92 3.70 -4.77
C LEU A 195 21.16 2.93 -5.24
N LYS A 196 22.34 3.59 -5.27
CA LYS A 196 23.62 2.98 -5.70
C LYS A 196 24.10 1.86 -4.77
N GLN A 197 23.83 1.99 -3.47
CA GLN A 197 24.41 1.08 -2.48
C GLN A 197 23.50 -0.09 -2.09
N SER A 198 22.17 0.02 -2.31
CA SER A 198 21.21 -0.96 -1.83
C SER A 198 21.06 -2.17 -2.76
N ASP A 199 20.91 -3.34 -2.16
CA ASP A 199 20.50 -4.58 -2.85
C ASP A 199 18.97 -4.72 -2.84
N ILE A 200 18.32 -4.18 -1.80
CA ILE A 200 16.88 -4.15 -1.64
C ILE A 200 16.48 -2.72 -1.30
N ILE A 201 15.46 -2.20 -1.97
CA ILE A 201 14.91 -0.86 -1.71
C ILE A 201 13.42 -0.99 -1.49
N SER A 202 12.91 -0.40 -0.41
CA SER A 202 11.47 -0.36 -0.14
C SER A 202 10.97 1.07 0.08
N ILE A 203 9.79 1.36 -0.47
CA ILE A 203 9.18 2.69 -0.46
C ILE A 203 8.03 2.73 0.54
N HIS A 204 8.13 3.65 1.52
CA HIS A 204 7.14 3.88 2.58
C HIS A 204 6.81 5.36 2.75
N SER A 205 7.11 6.17 1.74
CA SER A 205 6.77 7.59 1.70
C SER A 205 5.32 7.81 1.25
N PRO A 206 4.64 8.88 1.70
CA PRO A 206 3.38 9.31 1.10
C PRO A 206 3.60 9.84 -0.33
N LEU A 207 2.56 9.83 -1.15
CA LEU A 207 2.55 10.52 -2.43
C LEU A 207 2.35 12.02 -2.20
N THR A 208 3.31 12.81 -2.63
CA THR A 208 3.31 14.28 -2.57
C THR A 208 3.90 14.81 -3.88
N PRO A 209 3.84 16.13 -4.17
CA PRO A 209 4.53 16.68 -5.32
C PRO A 209 6.03 16.36 -5.37
N GLN A 210 6.68 16.22 -4.21
CA GLN A 210 8.11 15.89 -4.12
C GLN A 210 8.42 14.39 -4.31
N THR A 211 7.44 13.52 -4.07
CA THR A 211 7.60 12.07 -4.21
C THR A 211 6.94 11.49 -5.45
N HIS A 212 6.17 12.29 -6.18
CA HIS A 212 5.62 11.90 -7.48
C HIS A 212 6.76 11.69 -8.48
N ASN A 213 6.76 10.54 -9.17
CA ASN A 213 7.83 10.14 -10.07
C ASN A 213 9.25 10.23 -9.44
N LEU A 214 9.35 9.96 -8.14
CA LEU A 214 10.62 9.98 -7.41
C LEU A 214 11.63 8.98 -8.00
N ILE A 215 11.16 7.78 -8.34
CA ILE A 215 11.95 6.77 -9.05
C ILE A 215 11.52 6.78 -10.52
N ASN A 216 12.46 7.15 -11.39
CA ASN A 216 12.19 7.45 -12.79
C ASN A 216 13.36 7.07 -13.70
N GLU A 217 13.27 7.39 -14.98
CA GLU A 217 14.27 7.07 -16.00
C GLU A 217 15.68 7.64 -15.71
N THR A 218 15.80 8.70 -14.92
CA THR A 218 17.10 9.32 -14.63
C THR A 218 17.85 8.60 -13.50
N ASN A 219 17.13 8.01 -12.55
CA ASN A 219 17.73 7.37 -11.37
C ASN A 219 17.57 5.85 -11.30
N LEU A 220 16.68 5.25 -12.07
CA LEU A 220 16.61 3.79 -12.24
C LEU A 220 17.97 3.17 -12.66
N PRO A 221 18.78 3.81 -13.56
CA PRO A 221 20.10 3.30 -13.91
C PRO A 221 21.10 3.23 -12.75
N LEU A 222 20.86 3.93 -11.65
CA LEU A 222 21.71 3.93 -10.45
C LEU A 222 21.56 2.64 -9.64
N LEU A 223 20.46 1.91 -9.82
CA LEU A 223 20.20 0.67 -9.11
C LEU A 223 21.25 -0.39 -9.48
N LYS A 224 21.65 -1.18 -8.49
CA LYS A 224 22.52 -2.33 -8.73
C LYS A 224 21.83 -3.33 -9.67
N LYS A 225 22.65 -4.07 -10.40
CA LYS A 225 22.16 -5.24 -11.12
C LYS A 225 21.52 -6.23 -10.13
N ASP A 226 20.34 -6.74 -10.51
CA ASP A 226 19.53 -7.66 -9.71
C ASP A 226 19.05 -7.07 -8.37
N ALA A 227 19.08 -5.74 -8.20
CA ALA A 227 18.45 -5.10 -7.06
C ALA A 227 16.93 -5.34 -7.04
N LEU A 228 16.37 -5.40 -5.83
CA LEU A 228 14.94 -5.50 -5.60
C LEU A 228 14.38 -4.11 -5.25
N LEU A 229 13.42 -3.62 -6.03
CA LEU A 229 12.66 -2.43 -5.70
C LEU A 229 11.24 -2.84 -5.28
N ILE A 230 10.77 -2.37 -4.12
CA ILE A 230 9.46 -2.74 -3.58
C ILE A 230 8.67 -1.47 -3.27
N ASN A 231 7.46 -1.37 -3.85
CA ASN A 231 6.54 -0.29 -3.55
C ASN A 231 5.27 -0.82 -2.86
N SER A 232 5.21 -0.67 -1.55
CA SER A 232 4.02 -0.88 -0.72
C SER A 232 3.50 0.43 -0.11
N GLY A 233 3.98 1.57 -0.62
CA GLY A 233 3.60 2.90 -0.17
C GLY A 233 2.42 3.48 -0.94
N ARG A 234 2.68 4.07 -2.10
CA ARG A 234 1.67 4.66 -3.00
C ARG A 234 2.10 4.49 -4.45
N GLY A 235 1.12 4.26 -5.34
CA GLY A 235 1.32 4.40 -6.78
C GLY A 235 1.71 5.82 -7.16
N GLY A 236 2.30 6.01 -8.33
CA GLY A 236 2.82 7.29 -8.80
C GLY A 236 4.15 7.73 -8.18
N ILE A 237 4.71 7.02 -7.19
CA ILE A 237 6.06 7.28 -6.67
C ILE A 237 7.12 6.71 -7.61
N VAL A 238 6.83 5.58 -8.24
CA VAL A 238 7.66 4.95 -9.26
C VAL A 238 7.03 5.21 -10.62
N ASN A 239 7.82 5.65 -11.59
CA ASN A 239 7.38 5.74 -12.98
C ASN A 239 7.27 4.34 -13.58
N GLU A 240 6.07 3.85 -13.78
CA GLU A 240 5.78 2.47 -14.18
C GLU A 240 6.26 2.16 -15.59
N GLU A 241 6.18 3.12 -16.53
CA GLU A 241 6.66 2.98 -17.91
C GLU A 241 8.19 2.90 -17.97
N ALA A 242 8.89 3.78 -17.27
CA ALA A 242 10.35 3.76 -17.20
C ALA A 242 10.84 2.48 -16.53
N LEU A 243 10.16 2.04 -15.47
CA LEU A 243 10.49 0.81 -14.76
C LEU A 243 10.31 -0.42 -15.65
N ALA A 244 9.23 -0.51 -16.44
CA ALA A 244 8.99 -1.65 -17.32
C ALA A 244 10.11 -1.85 -18.34
N LYS A 245 10.70 -0.75 -18.86
CA LYS A 245 11.88 -0.82 -19.74
C LYS A 245 13.07 -1.47 -19.03
N HIS A 246 13.34 -1.07 -17.77
CA HIS A 246 14.43 -1.63 -16.96
C HIS A 246 14.20 -3.12 -16.59
N LEU A 247 12.94 -3.51 -16.36
CA LEU A 247 12.57 -4.91 -16.14
C LEU A 247 12.83 -5.76 -17.40
N LYS A 248 12.49 -5.25 -18.60
CA LYS A 248 12.77 -5.93 -19.89
C LYS A 248 14.26 -6.15 -20.13
N GLU A 249 15.09 -5.22 -19.70
CA GLU A 249 16.54 -5.35 -19.76
C GLU A 249 17.09 -6.39 -18.77
N GLY A 250 16.25 -6.93 -17.90
CA GLY A 250 16.64 -7.92 -16.90
C GLY A 250 17.58 -7.37 -15.82
N ARG A 251 17.52 -6.06 -15.55
CA ARG A 251 18.47 -5.38 -14.64
C ARG A 251 18.07 -5.46 -13.18
N ILE A 252 16.76 -5.44 -12.88
CA ILE A 252 16.23 -5.38 -11.51
C ILE A 252 15.03 -6.30 -11.37
N TYR A 253 14.57 -6.48 -10.12
CA TYR A 253 13.29 -7.07 -9.77
C TYR A 253 12.37 -6.02 -9.15
N PHE A 254 11.08 -6.15 -9.36
CA PHE A 254 10.10 -5.22 -8.80
C PHE A 254 8.95 -5.93 -8.10
N GLY A 255 8.62 -5.47 -6.89
CA GLY A 255 7.44 -5.86 -6.15
C GLY A 255 6.53 -4.66 -5.93
N ALA A 256 5.24 -4.75 -6.27
CA ALA A 256 4.28 -3.69 -6.00
C ALA A 256 2.97 -4.20 -5.42
N ASP A 257 2.53 -3.54 -4.36
CA ASP A 257 1.17 -3.70 -3.83
C ASP A 257 0.24 -2.57 -4.30
N VAL A 258 0.82 -1.50 -4.85
CA VAL A 258 0.12 -0.28 -5.28
C VAL A 258 0.54 0.14 -6.68
N LEU A 259 -0.40 0.71 -7.43
CA LEU A 259 -0.20 1.24 -8.78
C LEU A 259 -0.69 2.69 -8.87
N GLU A 260 -0.22 3.42 -9.88
CA GLU A 260 -0.63 4.81 -10.11
C GLU A 260 -2.14 4.91 -10.36
N VAL A 261 -2.68 3.96 -11.12
CA VAL A 261 -4.12 3.84 -11.38
C VAL A 261 -4.63 2.50 -10.84
N GLU A 262 -5.51 2.54 -9.87
CA GLU A 262 -6.15 1.39 -9.23
C GLU A 262 -7.68 1.42 -9.42
N PRO A 263 -8.29 0.28 -9.80
CA PRO A 263 -7.67 -1.00 -10.17
C PRO A 263 -6.90 -0.90 -11.48
N MET A 264 -5.92 -1.82 -11.66
CA MET A 264 -5.13 -1.94 -12.89
C MET A 264 -6.03 -1.96 -14.13
N LYS A 265 -5.69 -1.18 -15.14
CA LYS A 265 -6.45 -1.12 -16.40
C LYS A 265 -5.97 -2.15 -17.41
N GLU A 266 -6.86 -2.56 -18.31
CA GLU A 266 -6.48 -3.34 -19.48
C GLU A 266 -5.42 -2.60 -20.31
N GLY A 267 -4.41 -3.33 -20.78
CA GLY A 267 -3.28 -2.73 -21.49
C GLY A 267 -2.19 -2.12 -20.62
N HIS A 268 -2.29 -2.25 -19.29
CA HIS A 268 -1.25 -1.80 -18.39
C HIS A 268 0.09 -2.46 -18.70
N VAL A 269 1.18 -1.69 -18.65
CA VAL A 269 2.54 -2.13 -19.03
C VAL A 269 3.01 -3.38 -18.26
N PHE A 270 2.57 -3.58 -17.02
CA PHE A 270 2.92 -4.76 -16.22
C PHE A 270 2.14 -6.04 -16.58
N LEU A 271 1.21 -5.97 -17.53
CA LEU A 271 0.56 -7.16 -18.11
C LEU A 271 1.42 -7.84 -19.20
N ASP A 272 2.52 -7.20 -19.61
CA ASP A 272 3.49 -7.82 -20.51
C ASP A 272 4.14 -9.05 -19.86
N THR A 273 3.85 -10.23 -20.39
CA THR A 273 4.32 -11.51 -19.84
C THR A 273 5.84 -11.64 -19.79
N SER A 274 6.58 -10.89 -20.62
CA SER A 274 8.03 -10.87 -20.61
C SER A 274 8.63 -10.31 -19.31
N LEU A 275 7.84 -9.56 -18.53
CA LEU A 275 8.24 -8.98 -17.25
C LEU A 275 8.03 -9.93 -16.06
N HIS A 276 7.15 -10.93 -16.20
CA HIS A 276 6.61 -11.71 -15.07
C HIS A 276 7.67 -12.46 -14.26
N ALA A 277 8.78 -12.84 -14.86
CA ALA A 277 9.88 -13.49 -14.14
C ALA A 277 10.58 -12.57 -13.11
N ARG A 278 10.41 -11.25 -13.23
CA ARG A 278 11.05 -10.23 -12.38
C ARG A 278 10.04 -9.31 -11.71
N LEU A 279 8.74 -9.62 -11.82
CA LEU A 279 7.64 -8.79 -11.35
C LEU A 279 6.77 -9.57 -10.37
N LEU A 280 6.48 -8.99 -9.21
CA LEU A 280 5.55 -9.51 -8.21
C LEU A 280 4.51 -8.43 -7.90
N LEU A 281 3.24 -8.71 -8.18
CA LEU A 281 2.14 -7.77 -7.96
C LEU A 281 1.13 -8.33 -6.98
N THR A 282 0.60 -7.46 -6.12
CA THR A 282 -0.55 -7.74 -5.27
C THR A 282 -1.55 -6.57 -5.35
N PRO A 283 -2.87 -6.83 -5.25
CA PRO A 283 -3.90 -5.84 -5.56
C PRO A 283 -4.25 -4.97 -4.34
N HIS A 284 -3.27 -4.18 -3.84
CA HIS A 284 -3.40 -3.25 -2.71
C HIS A 284 -3.95 -3.93 -1.44
N ILE A 285 -3.31 -5.03 -1.04
CA ILE A 285 -3.73 -5.88 0.10
C ILE A 285 -2.75 -5.86 1.28
N ALA A 286 -1.64 -5.13 1.20
CA ALA A 286 -0.65 -5.08 2.27
C ALA A 286 -1.25 -4.65 3.62
N TRP A 287 -2.31 -3.84 3.62
CA TRP A 287 -3.05 -3.41 4.79
C TRP A 287 -4.07 -4.43 5.29
N ALA A 288 -4.53 -5.38 4.43
CA ALA A 288 -5.78 -6.13 4.57
C ALA A 288 -5.66 -7.45 5.35
N TYR A 289 -4.58 -7.67 6.07
CA TYR A 289 -4.42 -8.85 6.92
C TYR A 289 -5.48 -8.85 8.05
N GLU A 290 -5.92 -10.04 8.45
CA GLU A 290 -7.06 -10.25 9.36
C GLU A 290 -7.01 -9.37 10.62
N ASN A 291 -5.88 -9.38 11.32
CA ASN A 291 -5.73 -8.57 12.53
C ASN A 291 -5.79 -7.07 12.25
N SER A 292 -5.23 -6.61 11.15
CA SER A 292 -5.27 -5.20 10.76
C SER A 292 -6.68 -4.76 10.39
N ARG A 293 -7.44 -5.60 9.66
CA ARG A 293 -8.86 -5.33 9.35
C ARG A 293 -9.71 -5.27 10.62
N LYS A 294 -9.44 -6.18 11.58
CA LYS A 294 -10.11 -6.13 12.89
C LYS A 294 -9.87 -4.80 13.58
N VAL A 295 -8.61 -4.39 13.74
CA VAL A 295 -8.25 -3.13 14.38
C VAL A 295 -8.84 -1.93 13.65
N LEU A 296 -8.86 -1.94 12.32
CA LEU A 296 -9.46 -0.90 11.50
C LEU A 296 -10.94 -0.72 11.82
N ILE A 297 -11.72 -1.81 11.76
CA ILE A 297 -13.17 -1.77 11.97
C ILE A 297 -13.49 -1.36 13.41
N ASP A 298 -12.81 -1.94 14.40
CA ASP A 298 -13.00 -1.58 15.81
C ASP A 298 -12.75 -0.08 16.04
N LYS A 299 -11.71 0.50 15.41
CA LYS A 299 -11.41 1.93 15.51
C LYS A 299 -12.43 2.80 14.76
N VAL A 300 -12.93 2.38 13.60
CA VAL A 300 -14.00 3.11 12.89
C VAL A 300 -15.26 3.20 13.75
N ILE A 301 -15.67 2.07 14.33
CA ILE A 301 -16.83 2.03 15.24
C ILE A 301 -16.58 2.92 16.46
N ALA A 302 -15.37 2.88 17.05
CA ALA A 302 -15.01 3.75 18.17
C ALA A 302 -15.06 5.23 17.81
N ASN A 303 -14.53 5.61 16.64
CA ASN A 303 -14.56 6.99 16.13
C ASN A 303 -16.00 7.52 15.98
N ILE A 304 -16.93 6.65 15.51
CA ILE A 304 -18.34 7.02 15.37
C ILE A 304 -18.98 7.18 16.75
N LYS A 305 -18.74 6.24 17.67
CA LYS A 305 -19.27 6.31 19.04
C LYS A 305 -18.81 7.55 19.79
N GLU A 306 -17.50 7.87 19.68
CA GLU A 306 -16.93 9.07 20.29
C GLU A 306 -17.56 10.35 19.74
N PHE A 307 -17.76 10.42 18.40
CA PHE A 307 -18.43 11.55 17.77
C PHE A 307 -19.88 11.72 18.26
N LEU A 308 -20.59 10.64 18.51
CA LEU A 308 -21.97 10.67 18.98
C LEU A 308 -22.11 11.14 20.45
N GLN A 309 -21.02 11.10 21.21
CA GLN A 309 -20.97 11.51 22.63
C GLN A 309 -20.45 12.94 22.80
N SER A 310 -19.87 13.53 21.77
CA SER A 310 -19.36 14.92 21.76
C SER A 310 -20.42 15.93 21.36
#